data_65a338194031ce983d32f0c7a98d635c
#
_entry.id   65a338194031ce983d32f0c7a98d635c
#
_cell.length_a   1.000
_cell.length_b   1.000
_cell.length_c   1.000
_cell.angle_alpha   90.00
_cell.angle_beta   90.00
_cell.angle_gamma   90.00
#
_symmetry.space_group_name_H-M   'P 1'
#
loop_
_entity.id
_entity.type
_entity.pdbx_description
1 polymer ?
#
loop_
_entity_poly.entity_id
_entity_poly.type
_entity_poly.pdbx_seq_one_letter_code
_entity_poly.pdbx_strand_id
1 'polypeptide(L)'
;GFPGWHCECTAMGRKYLGSHFDIHGGGMDLIFPHHECEIAQAVASQGDQMVHYWMHNNMITINGQKMGKSLGNFITLEQFFTGNHDSLEQAYSPMTIRFFILSAHYRSTVDFSNDALKASQKGLERLMNGLNDLERVPVAKQSDEQVKKFVSELRQRCYDAMNDDFQTQLVISYLFEACHVIN
;
A
#
# COMPACT_ATOMS: atom_id res chain seq x y z
N GLY A 1 35.26 -12.69 -7.71
CA GLY A 1 34.13 -11.75 -7.79
C GLY A 1 33.27 -11.87 -6.56
N PHE A 2 32.51 -10.85 -6.26
CA PHE A 2 31.54 -10.92 -5.18
C PHE A 2 30.26 -11.60 -5.69
N PRO A 3 29.59 -12.45 -4.88
CA PRO A 3 28.28 -12.97 -5.23
C PRO A 3 27.31 -11.80 -5.39
N GLY A 4 26.41 -11.92 -6.35
CA GLY A 4 25.37 -10.90 -6.53
C GLY A 4 24.34 -10.96 -5.41
N TRP A 5 23.73 -9.84 -5.08
CA TRP A 5 22.70 -9.73 -4.04
C TRP A 5 21.53 -10.72 -4.24
N HIS A 6 21.13 -11.00 -5.48
CA HIS A 6 20.13 -12.01 -5.81
C HIS A 6 20.46 -13.43 -5.30
N CYS A 7 21.76 -13.76 -5.17
CA CYS A 7 22.17 -15.06 -4.59
C CYS A 7 21.77 -15.18 -3.12
N GLU A 8 21.85 -14.08 -2.38
CA GLU A 8 21.46 -14.04 -0.98
C GLU A 8 19.94 -14.23 -0.84
N CYS A 9 19.15 -13.53 -1.65
CA CYS A 9 17.70 -13.63 -1.65
C CYS A 9 17.22 -15.05 -2.01
N THR A 10 17.78 -15.64 -3.06
CA THR A 10 17.47 -17.02 -3.46
C THR A 10 17.81 -18.02 -2.34
N ALA A 11 18.99 -17.89 -1.73
CA ALA A 11 19.42 -18.78 -0.65
C ALA A 11 18.58 -18.63 0.62
N MET A 12 18.25 -17.38 1.01
CA MET A 12 17.41 -17.10 2.18
C MET A 12 15.96 -17.54 1.95
N GLY A 13 15.38 -17.24 0.79
CA GLY A 13 14.04 -17.69 0.43
C GLY A 13 13.91 -19.21 0.54
N ARG A 14 14.83 -19.93 -0.08
CA ARG A 14 14.85 -21.40 -0.01
C ARG A 14 15.04 -21.94 1.41
N LYS A 15 15.92 -21.33 2.18
CA LYS A 15 16.24 -21.76 3.55
C LYS A 15 15.09 -21.58 4.52
N TYR A 16 14.40 -20.45 4.45
CA TYR A 16 13.43 -20.04 5.47
C TYR A 16 11.97 -20.24 5.04
N LEU A 17 11.67 -20.18 3.74
CA LEU A 17 10.33 -20.30 3.19
C LEU A 17 10.11 -21.62 2.43
N GLY A 18 11.18 -22.34 2.10
CA GLY A 18 11.12 -23.60 1.38
C GLY A 18 11.40 -23.46 -0.11
N SER A 19 11.18 -24.57 -0.85
CA SER A 19 11.43 -24.60 -2.30
C SER A 19 10.43 -23.74 -3.09
N HIS A 20 9.22 -23.55 -2.55
CA HIS A 20 8.16 -22.72 -3.14
C HIS A 20 7.48 -21.90 -2.05
N PHE A 21 7.17 -20.65 -2.36
CA PHE A 21 6.39 -19.77 -1.49
C PHE A 21 5.48 -18.83 -2.32
N ASP A 22 4.51 -18.22 -1.66
CA ASP A 22 3.40 -17.60 -2.39
C ASP A 22 3.79 -16.27 -3.01
N ILE A 23 4.36 -15.34 -2.24
CA ILE A 23 4.55 -13.96 -2.68
C ILE A 23 5.98 -13.50 -2.43
N HIS A 24 6.59 -12.91 -3.46
CA HIS A 24 7.84 -12.17 -3.36
C HIS A 24 7.63 -10.75 -3.85
N GLY A 25 8.03 -9.76 -3.06
CA GLY A 25 7.82 -8.36 -3.38
C GLY A 25 9.11 -7.56 -3.48
N GLY A 26 9.06 -6.48 -4.25
CA GLY A 26 10.17 -5.54 -4.37
C GLY A 26 9.79 -4.28 -5.16
N GLY A 27 10.75 -3.38 -5.34
CA GLY A 27 10.57 -2.24 -6.22
C GLY A 27 10.59 -2.66 -7.71
N MET A 28 9.96 -1.89 -8.57
CA MET A 28 10.00 -2.14 -10.03
C MET A 28 11.42 -2.14 -10.60
N ASP A 29 12.35 -1.46 -9.94
CA ASP A 29 13.77 -1.44 -10.28
C ASP A 29 14.48 -2.79 -10.03
N LEU A 30 13.88 -3.67 -9.24
CA LEU A 30 14.40 -5.00 -8.98
C LEU A 30 13.93 -6.06 -9.99
N ILE A 31 12.94 -5.77 -10.84
CA ILE A 31 12.46 -6.72 -11.86
C ILE A 31 13.67 -7.23 -12.66
N PHE A 32 14.46 -6.31 -13.19
CA PHE A 32 15.69 -6.64 -13.91
C PHE A 32 16.87 -5.81 -13.36
N PRO A 33 18.03 -6.43 -13.08
CA PRO A 33 18.32 -7.88 -13.28
C PRO A 33 18.04 -8.75 -12.04
N HIS A 34 17.63 -8.18 -10.88
CA HIS A 34 17.66 -8.86 -9.59
C HIS A 34 16.71 -10.07 -9.53
N HIS A 35 15.41 -9.85 -9.70
CA HIS A 35 14.41 -10.92 -9.64
C HIS A 35 14.51 -11.91 -10.80
N GLU A 36 14.88 -11.46 -12.00
CA GLU A 36 15.18 -12.35 -13.11
C GLU A 36 16.34 -13.30 -12.80
N CYS A 37 17.35 -12.81 -12.10
CA CYS A 37 18.46 -13.67 -11.64
C CYS A 37 18.01 -14.65 -10.56
N GLU A 38 17.10 -14.27 -9.65
CA GLU A 38 16.53 -15.19 -8.66
C GLU A 38 15.73 -16.30 -9.35
N ILE A 39 14.91 -15.97 -10.35
CA ILE A 39 14.17 -16.95 -11.16
C ILE A 39 15.15 -17.90 -11.84
N ALA A 40 16.16 -17.38 -12.51
CA ALA A 40 17.17 -18.20 -13.19
C ALA A 40 17.90 -19.15 -12.24
N GLN A 41 18.24 -18.69 -11.04
CA GLN A 41 18.89 -19.51 -10.01
C GLN A 41 17.96 -20.59 -9.46
N ALA A 42 16.69 -20.27 -9.21
CA ALA A 42 15.71 -21.23 -8.76
C ALA A 42 15.52 -22.34 -9.80
N VAL A 43 15.27 -21.97 -11.06
CA VAL A 43 15.11 -22.93 -12.16
C VAL A 43 16.36 -23.79 -12.33
N ALA A 44 17.57 -23.20 -12.30
CA ALA A 44 18.81 -23.95 -12.46
C ALA A 44 19.09 -24.90 -11.29
N SER A 45 18.70 -24.56 -10.06
CA SER A 45 19.04 -25.35 -8.87
C SER A 45 17.98 -26.39 -8.47
N GLN A 46 16.70 -26.17 -8.83
CA GLN A 46 15.60 -27.06 -8.43
C GLN A 46 14.66 -27.47 -9.57
N GLY A 47 14.87 -26.94 -10.78
CA GLY A 47 14.09 -27.30 -11.97
C GLY A 47 12.78 -26.50 -12.13
N ASP A 48 12.44 -25.62 -11.18
CA ASP A 48 11.19 -24.85 -11.20
C ASP A 48 11.37 -23.48 -10.53
N GLN A 49 10.40 -22.59 -10.75
CA GLN A 49 10.36 -21.28 -10.08
C GLN A 49 10.04 -21.42 -8.59
N MET A 50 10.64 -20.55 -7.80
CA MET A 50 10.50 -20.54 -6.34
C MET A 50 9.24 -19.78 -5.88
N VAL A 51 8.70 -18.88 -6.70
CA VAL A 51 7.69 -17.89 -6.33
C VAL A 51 6.46 -18.03 -7.22
N HIS A 52 5.26 -18.07 -6.60
CA HIS A 52 4.00 -18.11 -7.33
C HIS A 52 3.57 -16.73 -7.84
N TYR A 53 3.73 -15.67 -7.03
CA TYR A 53 3.30 -14.32 -7.37
C TYR A 53 4.40 -13.29 -7.07
N TRP A 54 4.74 -12.50 -8.08
CA TRP A 54 5.67 -11.39 -7.97
C TRP A 54 4.89 -10.09 -7.81
N MET A 55 5.18 -9.33 -6.76
CA MET A 55 4.55 -8.02 -6.53
C MET A 55 5.60 -6.91 -6.60
N HIS A 56 5.40 -5.95 -7.52
CA HIS A 56 6.34 -4.84 -7.71
C HIS A 56 5.65 -3.51 -7.44
N ASN A 57 6.12 -2.81 -6.41
CA ASN A 57 5.68 -1.45 -6.11
C ASN A 57 6.52 -0.42 -6.88
N ASN A 58 5.89 0.71 -7.18
CA ASN A 58 6.58 1.81 -7.86
C ASN A 58 7.33 2.69 -6.85
N MET A 59 8.03 3.70 -7.38
CA MET A 59 8.87 4.60 -6.62
C MET A 59 8.07 5.61 -5.81
N ILE A 60 8.71 6.09 -4.73
CA ILE A 60 8.26 7.27 -3.99
C ILE A 60 9.04 8.46 -4.52
N THR A 61 8.32 9.55 -4.78
CA THR A 61 8.88 10.85 -5.15
C THR A 61 8.55 11.89 -4.08
N ILE A 62 9.30 12.99 -4.07
CA ILE A 62 9.06 14.15 -3.21
C ILE A 62 9.02 15.37 -4.13
N ASN A 63 7.86 16.02 -4.22
CA ASN A 63 7.63 17.14 -5.13
C ASN A 63 8.05 16.80 -6.58
N GLY A 64 7.69 15.62 -7.06
CA GLY A 64 8.00 15.13 -8.41
C GLY A 64 9.42 14.62 -8.63
N GLN A 65 10.30 14.69 -7.63
CA GLN A 65 11.67 14.20 -7.72
C GLN A 65 11.84 12.87 -7.02
N LYS A 66 12.59 11.95 -7.62
CA LYS A 66 12.92 10.65 -6.97
C LYS A 66 13.51 10.90 -5.59
N MET A 67 12.96 10.23 -4.56
CA MET A 67 13.54 10.26 -3.23
C MET A 67 14.85 9.48 -3.20
N GLY A 68 15.92 10.11 -2.70
CA GLY A 68 17.23 9.46 -2.61
C GLY A 68 18.20 10.18 -1.67
N LYS A 69 19.01 9.40 -0.95
CA LYS A 69 20.01 9.96 -0.02
C LYS A 69 21.02 10.87 -0.72
N SER A 70 21.42 10.51 -1.93
CA SER A 70 22.36 11.31 -2.75
C SER A 70 21.78 12.64 -3.23
N LEU A 71 20.43 12.77 -3.25
CA LEU A 71 19.74 13.99 -3.66
C LEU A 71 19.40 14.90 -2.46
N GLY A 72 19.69 14.47 -1.23
CA GLY A 72 19.43 15.23 -0.02
C GLY A 72 17.93 15.39 0.32
N ASN A 73 17.04 14.70 -0.40
CA ASN A 73 15.60 14.78 -0.21
C ASN A 73 15.00 13.51 0.44
N PHE A 74 15.84 12.70 1.08
CA PHE A 74 15.40 11.48 1.73
C PHE A 74 14.79 11.80 3.09
N ILE A 75 13.51 11.45 3.28
CA ILE A 75 12.76 11.64 4.52
C ILE A 75 12.53 10.27 5.16
N THR A 76 12.94 10.09 6.42
CA THR A 76 12.67 8.87 7.18
C THR A 76 11.25 8.88 7.74
N LEU A 77 10.72 7.71 8.11
CA LEU A 77 9.42 7.61 8.79
C LEU A 77 9.41 8.40 10.11
N GLU A 78 10.51 8.35 10.87
CA GLU A 78 10.65 9.14 12.10
C GLU A 78 10.51 10.64 11.84
N GLN A 79 11.12 11.14 10.76
CA GLN A 79 10.99 12.55 10.39
C GLN A 79 9.57 12.93 9.97
N PHE A 80 8.85 12.05 9.26
CA PHE A 80 7.42 12.26 9.01
C PHE A 80 6.61 12.38 10.31
N PHE A 81 6.92 11.52 11.29
CA PHE A 81 6.16 11.47 12.55
C PHE A 81 6.52 12.61 13.51
N THR A 82 7.74 13.11 13.46
CA THR A 82 8.21 14.22 14.29
C THR A 82 8.07 15.57 13.61
N GLY A 83 7.95 15.62 12.28
CA GLY A 83 7.98 16.85 11.49
C GLY A 83 9.39 17.47 11.37
N ASN A 84 10.42 16.77 11.81
CA ASN A 84 11.79 17.30 11.87
C ASN A 84 12.54 17.10 10.54
N HIS A 85 12.08 17.78 9.49
CA HIS A 85 12.74 17.81 8.17
C HIS A 85 12.33 19.08 7.42
N ASP A 86 13.28 19.73 6.74
CA ASP A 86 13.06 21.02 6.07
C ASP A 86 11.96 20.99 4.98
N SER A 87 11.73 19.82 4.39
CA SER A 87 10.67 19.62 3.38
C SER A 87 9.29 19.37 3.98
N LEU A 88 9.16 19.24 5.31
CA LEU A 88 7.89 19.00 6.00
C LEU A 88 7.43 20.25 6.74
N GLU A 89 6.17 20.61 6.55
CA GLU A 89 5.57 21.76 7.26
C GLU A 89 5.05 21.40 8.64
N GLN A 90 4.81 20.11 8.90
CA GLN A 90 4.29 19.60 10.16
C GLN A 90 4.60 18.11 10.37
N ALA A 91 4.37 17.64 11.57
CA ALA A 91 4.34 16.21 11.89
C ALA A 91 3.05 15.56 11.36
N TYR A 92 3.16 14.31 10.94
CA TYR A 92 2.01 13.50 10.47
C TYR A 92 1.91 12.22 11.28
N SER A 93 0.69 11.79 11.60
CA SER A 93 0.50 10.51 12.28
C SER A 93 0.91 9.34 11.38
N PRO A 94 1.37 8.21 11.94
CA PRO A 94 1.63 7.00 11.17
C PRO A 94 0.44 6.54 10.32
N MET A 95 -0.78 6.73 10.84
CA MET A 95 -2.01 6.39 10.11
C MET A 95 -2.27 7.32 8.92
N THR A 96 -1.92 8.60 9.03
CA THR A 96 -2.00 9.55 7.89
C THR A 96 -1.07 9.11 6.77
N ILE A 97 0.18 8.76 7.08
CA ILE A 97 1.14 8.28 6.08
C ILE A 97 0.67 6.96 5.44
N ARG A 98 0.18 6.03 6.26
CA ARG A 98 -0.39 4.77 5.76
C ARG A 98 -1.58 5.01 4.83
N PHE A 99 -2.51 5.87 5.23
CA PHE A 99 -3.68 6.22 4.44
C PHE A 99 -3.28 6.88 3.11
N PHE A 100 -2.31 7.80 3.15
CA PHE A 100 -1.75 8.44 1.96
C PHE A 100 -1.22 7.40 0.96
N ILE A 101 -0.40 6.45 1.41
CA ILE A 101 0.16 5.39 0.56
C ILE A 101 -0.95 4.51 -0.03
N LEU A 102 -1.95 4.11 0.79
CA LEU A 102 -3.06 3.27 0.36
C LEU A 102 -4.05 3.99 -0.58
N SER A 103 -4.00 5.32 -0.64
CA SER A 103 -4.82 6.13 -1.56
C SER A 103 -4.33 6.10 -3.01
N ALA A 104 -3.18 5.47 -3.26
CA ALA A 104 -2.67 5.19 -4.60
C ALA A 104 -2.55 3.67 -4.81
N HIS A 105 -2.63 3.24 -6.07
CA HIS A 105 -2.32 1.85 -6.41
C HIS A 105 -0.81 1.58 -6.20
N TYR A 106 -0.44 0.44 -5.63
CA TYR A 106 0.96 0.14 -5.30
C TYR A 106 1.91 0.13 -6.51
N ARG A 107 1.40 -0.09 -7.73
CA ARG A 107 2.17 0.02 -8.97
C ARG A 107 2.35 1.47 -9.45
N SER A 108 1.64 2.42 -8.86
CA SER A 108 1.73 3.84 -9.23
C SER A 108 2.80 4.55 -8.41
N THR A 109 3.41 5.57 -9.00
CA THR A 109 4.31 6.47 -8.25
C THR A 109 3.52 7.21 -7.18
N VAL A 110 4.05 7.25 -5.97
CA VAL A 110 3.49 8.01 -4.85
C VAL A 110 4.34 9.25 -4.63
N ASP A 111 3.75 10.43 -4.86
CA ASP A 111 4.44 11.70 -4.72
C ASP A 111 4.10 12.38 -3.38
N PHE A 112 5.08 12.45 -2.49
CA PHE A 112 4.94 13.15 -1.21
C PHE A 112 5.07 14.66 -1.43
N SER A 113 3.99 15.37 -1.10
CA SER A 113 3.99 16.83 -0.96
C SER A 113 3.20 17.20 0.30
N ASN A 114 3.47 18.39 0.87
CA ASN A 114 2.74 18.84 2.06
C ASN A 114 1.24 18.95 1.81
N ASP A 115 0.83 19.41 0.64
CA ASP A 115 -0.58 19.51 0.28
C ASP A 115 -1.26 18.15 0.19
N ALA A 116 -0.60 17.15 -0.42
CA ALA A 116 -1.12 15.79 -0.52
C ALA A 116 -1.23 15.12 0.85
N LEU A 117 -0.25 15.31 1.73
CA LEU A 117 -0.27 14.79 3.11
C LEU A 117 -1.38 15.45 3.95
N LYS A 118 -1.56 16.76 3.85
CA LYS A 118 -2.67 17.48 4.52
C LYS A 118 -4.03 17.04 4.01
N ALA A 119 -4.16 16.84 2.69
CA ALA A 119 -5.39 16.32 2.10
C ALA A 119 -5.71 14.90 2.61
N SER A 120 -4.70 14.04 2.70
CA SER A 120 -4.82 12.69 3.24
C SER A 120 -5.20 12.69 4.72
N GLN A 121 -4.63 13.58 5.52
CA GLN A 121 -5.01 13.74 6.93
C GLN A 121 -6.49 14.08 7.05
N LYS A 122 -6.97 15.08 6.31
CA LYS A 122 -8.40 15.46 6.29
C LYS A 122 -9.29 14.32 5.79
N GLY A 123 -8.84 13.57 4.79
CA GLY A 123 -9.56 12.41 4.30
C GLY A 123 -9.70 11.32 5.36
N LEU A 124 -8.62 10.99 6.06
CA LEU A 124 -8.64 10.03 7.17
C LEU A 124 -9.56 10.51 8.30
N GLU A 125 -9.45 11.77 8.71
CA GLU A 125 -10.32 12.36 9.74
C GLU A 125 -11.80 12.24 9.36
N ARG A 126 -12.15 12.48 8.09
CA ARG A 126 -13.52 12.33 7.58
C ARG A 126 -14.01 10.89 7.68
N LEU A 127 -13.19 9.89 7.32
CA LEU A 127 -13.55 8.46 7.46
C LEU A 127 -13.73 8.09 8.93
N MET A 128 -12.86 8.54 9.81
CA MET A 128 -12.95 8.26 11.26
C MET A 128 -14.20 8.92 11.87
N ASN A 129 -14.55 10.13 11.44
CA ASN A 129 -15.81 10.78 11.86
C ASN A 129 -17.03 9.99 11.39
N GLY A 130 -17.06 9.53 10.13
CA GLY A 130 -18.14 8.68 9.62
C GLY A 130 -18.29 7.37 10.41
N LEU A 131 -17.17 6.76 10.83
CA LEU A 131 -17.19 5.59 11.71
C LEU A 131 -17.76 5.91 13.10
N ASN A 132 -17.34 7.01 13.71
CA ASN A 132 -17.87 7.47 14.99
C ASN A 132 -19.37 7.80 14.92
N ASP A 133 -19.82 8.35 13.81
CA ASP A 133 -21.25 8.64 13.59
C ASP A 133 -22.05 7.35 13.42
N LEU A 134 -21.52 6.35 12.71
CA LEU A 134 -22.12 5.03 12.59
C LEU A 134 -22.31 4.35 13.96
N GLU A 135 -21.33 4.47 14.87
CA GLU A 135 -21.42 3.91 16.23
C GLU A 135 -22.53 4.55 17.08
N ARG A 136 -22.93 5.77 16.74
CA ARG A 136 -24.01 6.51 17.43
C ARG A 136 -25.40 6.24 16.84
N VAL A 137 -25.50 5.64 15.66
CA VAL A 137 -26.77 5.32 15.02
C VAL A 137 -27.54 4.30 15.87
N PRO A 138 -28.77 4.57 16.29
CA PRO A 138 -29.57 3.63 17.05
C PRO A 138 -29.86 2.35 16.25
N VAL A 139 -29.77 1.21 16.91
CA VAL A 139 -30.15 -0.06 16.28
C VAL A 139 -31.63 -0.05 15.97
N ALA A 140 -31.98 -0.06 14.70
CA ALA A 140 -33.37 -0.10 14.25
C ALA A 140 -33.99 -1.48 14.53
N LYS A 141 -35.27 -1.51 14.90
CA LYS A 141 -36.02 -2.77 15.10
C LYS A 141 -36.23 -3.55 13.79
N GLN A 142 -36.29 -2.84 12.67
CA GLN A 142 -36.33 -3.44 11.32
C GLN A 142 -35.29 -2.74 10.47
N SER A 143 -34.55 -3.52 9.70
CA SER A 143 -33.59 -2.96 8.77
C SER A 143 -34.26 -2.65 7.43
N ASP A 144 -33.92 -1.49 6.86
CA ASP A 144 -34.31 -1.09 5.53
C ASP A 144 -33.66 -2.02 4.48
N GLU A 145 -34.45 -2.56 3.57
CA GLU A 145 -33.98 -3.45 2.52
C GLU A 145 -33.03 -2.72 1.52
N GLN A 146 -33.22 -1.43 1.32
CA GLN A 146 -32.33 -0.63 0.48
C GLN A 146 -30.94 -0.50 1.14
N VAL A 147 -30.90 -0.27 2.45
CA VAL A 147 -29.65 -0.22 3.21
C VAL A 147 -28.94 -1.58 3.22
N LYS A 148 -29.68 -2.67 3.40
CA LYS A 148 -29.08 -4.03 3.31
C LYS A 148 -28.48 -4.30 1.94
N LYS A 149 -29.19 -3.94 0.87
CA LYS A 149 -28.72 -4.09 -0.49
C LYS A 149 -27.46 -3.26 -0.71
N PHE A 150 -27.47 -1.98 -0.30
CA PHE A 150 -26.31 -1.11 -0.40
C PHE A 150 -25.09 -1.69 0.32
N VAL A 151 -25.24 -2.14 1.59
CA VAL A 151 -24.13 -2.73 2.36
C VAL A 151 -23.58 -3.99 1.69
N SER A 152 -24.47 -4.85 1.16
CA SER A 152 -24.05 -6.06 0.45
C SER A 152 -23.27 -5.74 -0.82
N GLU A 153 -23.76 -4.80 -1.62
CA GLU A 153 -23.12 -4.34 -2.84
C GLU A 153 -21.79 -3.63 -2.55
N LEU A 154 -21.75 -2.77 -1.54
CA LEU A 154 -20.52 -2.11 -1.07
C LEU A 154 -19.45 -3.13 -0.68
N ARG A 155 -19.85 -4.11 0.13
CA ARG A 155 -18.93 -5.18 0.55
C ARG A 155 -18.38 -5.95 -0.66
N GLN A 156 -19.25 -6.33 -1.59
CA GLN A 156 -18.82 -7.05 -2.79
C GLN A 156 -17.85 -6.22 -3.63
N ARG A 157 -18.17 -4.96 -3.89
CA ARG A 157 -17.29 -4.03 -4.61
C ARG A 157 -15.91 -3.90 -3.95
N CYS A 158 -15.85 -3.85 -2.61
CA CYS A 158 -14.59 -3.82 -1.89
C CYS A 158 -13.77 -5.09 -2.10
N TYR A 159 -14.40 -6.27 -2.03
CA TYR A 159 -13.71 -7.53 -2.31
C TYR A 159 -13.27 -7.63 -3.77
N ASP A 160 -14.10 -7.22 -4.71
CA ASP A 160 -13.77 -7.25 -6.14
C ASP A 160 -12.55 -6.36 -6.42
N ALA A 161 -12.52 -5.16 -5.84
CA ALA A 161 -11.36 -4.25 -5.97
C ALA A 161 -10.08 -4.82 -5.34
N MET A 162 -10.20 -5.49 -4.17
CA MET A 162 -9.04 -6.13 -3.54
C MET A 162 -8.57 -7.37 -4.30
N ASN A 163 -9.48 -8.12 -4.92
CA ASN A 163 -9.17 -9.28 -5.75
C ASN A 163 -8.62 -8.90 -7.13
N ASP A 164 -8.85 -7.67 -7.57
CA ASP A 164 -8.30 -7.11 -8.80
C ASP A 164 -7.02 -6.31 -8.52
N ASP A 165 -5.94 -7.03 -8.23
CA ASP A 165 -4.61 -6.50 -8.01
C ASP A 165 -4.51 -5.45 -6.87
N PHE A 166 -5.26 -5.66 -5.77
CA PHE A 166 -5.20 -4.83 -4.55
C PHE A 166 -5.48 -3.34 -4.79
N GLN A 167 -6.59 -3.02 -5.45
CA GLN A 167 -7.00 -1.65 -5.75
C GLN A 167 -7.52 -0.92 -4.49
N THR A 168 -6.62 -0.65 -3.55
CA THR A 168 -6.93 -0.01 -2.26
C THR A 168 -7.56 1.37 -2.41
N GLN A 169 -7.17 2.13 -3.43
CA GLN A 169 -7.73 3.44 -3.73
C GLN A 169 -9.23 3.37 -4.07
N LEU A 170 -9.69 2.30 -4.73
CA LEU A 170 -11.11 2.09 -4.99
C LEU A 170 -11.86 1.74 -3.71
N VAL A 171 -11.28 0.89 -2.85
CA VAL A 171 -11.87 0.57 -1.55
C VAL A 171 -12.06 1.84 -0.71
N ILE A 172 -11.04 2.72 -0.65
CA ILE A 172 -11.13 4.00 0.05
C ILE A 172 -12.25 4.88 -0.54
N SER A 173 -12.39 4.93 -1.86
CA SER A 173 -13.49 5.64 -2.53
C SER A 173 -14.85 5.11 -2.10
N TYR A 174 -15.04 3.79 -2.07
CA TYR A 174 -16.29 3.14 -1.65
C TYR A 174 -16.60 3.40 -0.16
N LEU A 175 -15.58 3.46 0.70
CA LEU A 175 -15.78 3.85 2.10
C LEU A 175 -16.24 5.30 2.25
N PHE A 176 -15.79 6.22 1.39
CA PHE A 176 -16.32 7.57 1.36
C PHE A 176 -17.78 7.64 0.89
N GLU A 177 -18.20 6.77 -0.06
CA GLU A 177 -19.61 6.64 -0.43
C GLU A 177 -20.45 6.18 0.78
N ALA A 178 -19.94 5.21 1.57
CA ALA A 178 -20.62 4.78 2.79
C ALA A 178 -20.80 5.91 3.80
N CYS A 179 -19.79 6.77 4.00
CA CYS A 179 -19.91 7.94 4.87
C CYS A 179 -21.05 8.90 4.46
N HIS A 180 -21.37 9.00 3.16
CA HIS A 180 -22.49 9.82 2.69
C HIS A 180 -23.87 9.21 3.00
N VAL A 181 -23.93 7.90 3.16
CA VAL A 181 -25.20 7.22 3.52
C VAL A 181 -25.45 7.26 5.02
N ILE A 182 -24.40 7.39 5.83
CA ILE A 182 -24.47 7.46 7.29
C ILE A 182 -24.93 8.89 7.74
N ASN A 183 -24.50 9.94 7.03
CA ASN A 183 -24.81 11.35 7.29
C ASN A 183 -26.07 11.81 6.55
#